data_63639b2ae09b59b8cc61b07f28848206
#
_entry.id   63639b2ae09b59b8cc61b07f28848206
#
_cell.length_a   1.000
_cell.length_b   1.000
_cell.length_c   1.000
_cell.angle_alpha   90.00
_cell.angle_beta   90.00
_cell.angle_gamma   90.00
#
_symmetry.space_group_name_H-M   'P 1'
#
loop_
_entity.id
_entity.type
_entity.pdbx_description
1 polymer ?
#
loop_
_entity_poly.entity_id
_entity_poly.type
_entity_poly.pdbx_seq_one_letter_code
_entity_poly.pdbx_strand_id
1 'polypeptide(L)'
;MAKITGKYEVLYIIDPTLGEEGTAALVEKFKAMVEAEGTLASVDEWGKRRLAYPINDMAEGYYVLMNFESKPEFPAELERVMKITEGVMRCL
;
A
#
# COMPACT_ATOMS: atom_id res chain seq x y z
N MET A 1 2.67 12.54 -28.15
CA MET A 1 1.40 12.04 -27.65
C MET A 1 1.30 12.22 -26.14
N ALA A 2 0.23 12.81 -25.68
CA ALA A 2 0.05 13.00 -24.25
C ALA A 2 -0.24 11.66 -23.57
N LYS A 3 0.46 11.42 -22.46
CA LYS A 3 0.17 10.26 -21.64
C LYS A 3 -1.07 10.53 -20.81
N ILE A 4 -1.98 9.61 -20.80
CA ILE A 4 -3.14 9.70 -19.93
C ILE A 4 -2.71 9.15 -18.57
N THR A 5 -2.62 10.04 -17.60
CA THR A 5 -2.32 9.63 -16.22
C THR A 5 -3.46 10.08 -15.31
N GLY A 6 -3.64 9.38 -14.24
CA GLY A 6 -4.64 9.73 -13.25
C GLY A 6 -4.03 9.76 -11.87
N LYS A 7 -4.68 10.47 -10.99
CA LYS A 7 -4.30 10.52 -9.57
C LYS A 7 -5.05 9.44 -8.85
N TYR A 8 -4.32 8.64 -8.10
CA TYR A 8 -4.87 7.49 -7.40
C TYR A 8 -4.45 7.50 -5.94
N GLU A 9 -5.25 6.87 -5.15
CA GLU A 9 -5.00 6.73 -3.72
C GLU A 9 -5.18 5.26 -3.36
N VAL A 10 -4.26 4.72 -2.60
CA VAL A 10 -4.37 3.35 -2.12
C VAL A 10 -4.11 3.33 -0.62
N LEU A 11 -5.01 2.66 0.09
CA LEU A 11 -4.85 2.42 1.52
C LEU A 11 -4.62 0.93 1.71
N TYR A 12 -3.53 0.58 2.35
CA TYR A 12 -3.28 -0.83 2.63
C TYR A 12 -2.90 -1.03 4.09
N ILE A 13 -3.13 -2.25 4.54
CA ILE A 13 -2.93 -2.62 5.95
C ILE A 13 -1.88 -3.71 6.01
N ILE A 14 -0.84 -3.48 6.80
CA ILE A 14 0.26 -4.42 6.97
C ILE A 14 0.13 -5.13 8.31
N ASP A 15 0.49 -6.41 8.32
CA ASP A 15 0.52 -7.22 9.53
C ASP A 15 1.52 -6.62 10.54
N PRO A 16 1.06 -6.17 11.71
CA PRO A 16 1.96 -5.54 12.68
C PRO A 16 2.95 -6.51 13.33
N THR A 17 2.74 -7.82 13.18
CA THR A 17 3.67 -8.79 13.73
C THR A 17 5.00 -8.85 12.98
N LEU A 18 5.09 -8.22 11.81
CA LEU A 18 6.34 -8.13 11.05
C LEU A 18 7.38 -7.25 11.72
N GLY A 19 6.95 -6.39 12.66
CA GLY A 19 7.84 -5.44 13.30
C GLY A 19 8.16 -4.26 12.40
N GLU A 20 8.97 -3.34 12.92
CA GLU A 20 9.31 -2.12 12.19
C GLU A 20 10.09 -2.40 10.90
N GLU A 21 11.03 -3.33 10.95
CA GLU A 21 11.85 -3.65 9.79
C GLU A 21 11.02 -4.26 8.66
N GLY A 22 10.15 -5.22 8.99
CA GLY A 22 9.29 -5.85 8.00
C GLY A 22 8.30 -4.86 7.41
N THR A 23 7.73 -4.00 8.24
CA THR A 23 6.80 -2.96 7.80
C THR A 23 7.49 -1.99 6.86
N ALA A 24 8.67 -1.50 7.26
CA ALA A 24 9.43 -0.56 6.44
C ALA A 24 9.82 -1.18 5.09
N ALA A 25 10.20 -2.45 5.09
CA ALA A 25 10.56 -3.15 3.86
C ALA A 25 9.39 -3.20 2.87
N LEU A 26 8.18 -3.47 3.36
CA LEU A 26 6.99 -3.49 2.50
C LEU A 26 6.64 -2.09 1.99
N VAL A 27 6.70 -1.09 2.84
CA VAL A 27 6.44 0.30 2.43
C VAL A 27 7.42 0.71 1.33
N GLU A 28 8.70 0.45 1.52
CA GLU A 28 9.72 0.77 0.52
C GLU A 28 9.50 0.03 -0.79
N LYS A 29 9.11 -1.24 -0.71
CA LYS A 29 8.81 -2.04 -1.90
C LYS A 29 7.72 -1.39 -2.74
N PHE A 30 6.62 -1.01 -2.10
CA PHE A 30 5.49 -0.43 -2.83
C PHE A 30 5.78 0.98 -3.31
N LYS A 31 6.54 1.76 -2.53
CA LYS A 31 7.00 3.06 -2.97
C LYS A 31 7.85 2.96 -4.23
N ALA A 32 8.77 2.01 -4.25
CA ALA A 32 9.64 1.79 -5.41
C ALA A 32 8.82 1.40 -6.64
N MET A 33 7.82 0.56 -6.47
CA MET A 33 6.94 0.17 -7.57
C MET A 33 6.21 1.39 -8.16
N VAL A 34 5.68 2.24 -7.28
CA VAL A 34 4.97 3.44 -7.71
C VAL A 34 5.91 4.38 -8.44
N GLU A 35 7.09 4.62 -7.90
CA GLU A 35 8.06 5.52 -8.50
C GLU A 35 8.57 5.02 -9.85
N ALA A 36 8.62 3.70 -10.03
CA ALA A 36 9.03 3.11 -11.30
C ALA A 36 8.00 3.30 -12.40
N GLU A 37 6.72 3.35 -12.04
CA GLU A 37 5.62 3.41 -13.01
C GLU A 37 4.92 4.77 -13.07
N GLY A 38 5.26 5.67 -12.17
CA GLY A 38 4.60 6.98 -12.12
C GLY A 38 5.27 7.91 -11.15
N THR A 39 4.48 8.79 -10.56
CA THR A 39 4.98 9.79 -9.61
C THR A 39 4.30 9.59 -8.27
N LEU A 40 5.09 9.39 -7.24
CA LEU A 40 4.59 9.30 -5.88
C LEU A 40 4.35 10.71 -5.33
N ALA A 41 3.11 11.02 -5.01
CA ALA A 41 2.75 12.35 -4.50
C ALA A 41 2.97 12.43 -2.99
N SER A 42 2.50 11.43 -2.25
CA SER A 42 2.68 11.41 -0.80
C SER A 42 2.49 10.01 -0.24
N VAL A 43 3.08 9.79 0.92
CA VAL A 43 2.90 8.56 1.69
C VAL A 43 2.59 8.96 3.11
N ASP A 44 1.42 8.55 3.60
CA ASP A 44 1.02 8.77 4.97
C ASP A 44 1.03 7.44 5.71
N GLU A 45 1.92 7.32 6.68
CA GLU A 45 1.96 6.15 7.55
C GLU A 45 1.14 6.49 8.79
N TRP A 46 -0.08 5.97 8.82
CA TRP A 46 -0.98 6.23 9.94
C TRP A 46 -0.56 5.48 11.20
N GLY A 47 0.29 4.48 11.04
CA GLY A 47 0.74 3.68 12.15
C GLY A 47 -0.24 2.56 12.51
N LYS A 48 0.03 1.96 13.66
CA LYS A 48 -0.79 0.85 14.14
C LYS A 48 -2.15 1.37 14.59
N ARG A 49 -3.21 0.78 14.04
CA ARG A 49 -4.58 1.15 14.36
C ARG A 49 -5.39 -0.09 14.70
N ARG A 50 -6.38 0.08 15.57
CA ARG A 50 -7.30 -1.00 15.88
C ARG A 50 -8.27 -1.16 14.72
N LEU A 51 -8.45 -2.40 14.28
CA LEU A 51 -9.40 -2.73 13.22
C LEU A 51 -10.82 -2.71 13.79
N ALA A 52 -11.78 -2.35 12.94
CA ALA A 52 -13.19 -2.35 13.33
C ALA A 52 -13.65 -3.78 13.65
N TYR A 53 -13.08 -4.76 12.96
CA TYR A 53 -13.27 -6.18 13.23
C TYR A 53 -11.96 -6.90 12.91
N PRO A 54 -11.68 -8.04 13.57
CA PRO A 54 -10.42 -8.74 13.33
C PRO A 54 -10.28 -9.26 11.91
N ILE A 55 -9.06 -9.18 11.37
CA ILE A 55 -8.70 -9.78 10.09
C ILE A 55 -7.64 -10.84 10.42
N ASN A 56 -7.88 -12.08 10.02
CA ASN A 56 -7.00 -13.21 10.34
C ASN A 56 -6.71 -13.29 11.84
N ASP A 57 -7.75 -13.09 12.66
CA ASP A 57 -7.67 -13.10 14.12
C ASP A 57 -6.81 -11.98 14.71
N MET A 58 -6.47 -10.98 13.91
CA MET A 58 -5.72 -9.82 14.39
C MET A 58 -6.64 -8.63 14.57
N ALA A 59 -6.55 -7.97 15.72
CA ALA A 59 -7.38 -6.82 16.06
C ALA A 59 -6.75 -5.50 15.61
N GLU A 60 -5.48 -5.51 15.21
CA GLU A 60 -4.75 -4.30 14.83
C GLU A 60 -4.06 -4.47 13.49
N GLY A 61 -3.81 -3.36 12.81
CA GLY A 61 -3.07 -3.34 11.57
C GLY A 61 -2.28 -2.05 11.44
N TYR A 62 -1.22 -2.09 10.65
CA TYR A 62 -0.43 -0.90 10.34
C TYR A 62 -0.95 -0.31 9.04
N TYR A 63 -1.51 0.89 9.12
CA TYR A 63 -2.16 1.54 7.99
C TYR A 63 -1.20 2.46 7.24
N VAL A 64 -1.18 2.33 5.92
CA VAL A 64 -0.39 3.19 5.06
C VAL A 64 -1.26 3.68 3.91
N LEU A 65 -1.27 4.98 3.72
CA LEU A 65 -1.99 5.61 2.62
C LEU A 65 -0.98 6.19 1.64
N MET A 66 -1.08 5.81 0.36
CA MET A 66 -0.23 6.37 -0.68
C MET A 66 -1.08 7.09 -1.71
N ASN A 67 -0.64 8.29 -2.08
CA ASN A 67 -1.22 9.05 -3.17
C ASN A 67 -0.19 9.10 -4.28
N PHE A 68 -0.60 8.76 -5.49
CA PHE A 68 0.33 8.72 -6.62
C PHE A 68 -0.37 9.02 -7.92
N GLU A 69 0.42 9.26 -8.95
CA GLU A 69 -0.07 9.52 -10.28
C GLU A 69 0.58 8.53 -11.23
N SER A 70 -0.23 7.84 -12.03
CA SER A 70 0.26 6.80 -12.92
C SER A 70 -0.70 6.57 -14.07
N LYS A 71 -0.32 5.66 -14.98
CA LYS A 71 -1.22 5.20 -16.03
C LYS A 71 -2.38 4.42 -15.41
N PRO A 72 -3.54 4.41 -16.08
CA PRO A 72 -4.73 3.75 -15.52
C PRO A 72 -4.59 2.26 -15.23
N GLU A 73 -3.71 1.56 -15.91
CA GLU A 73 -3.51 0.13 -15.69
C GLU A 73 -2.64 -0.21 -14.48
N PHE A 74 -1.85 0.76 -13.99
CA PHE A 74 -0.93 0.49 -12.89
C PHE A 74 -1.64 0.20 -11.55
N PRO A 75 -2.70 0.93 -11.15
CA PRO A 75 -3.35 0.64 -9.87
C PRO A 75 -3.81 -0.81 -9.73
N ALA A 76 -4.32 -1.41 -10.81
CA ALA A 76 -4.73 -2.81 -10.79
C ALA A 76 -3.54 -3.74 -10.59
N GLU A 77 -2.41 -3.45 -11.22
CA GLU A 77 -1.19 -4.23 -11.06
C GLU A 77 -0.64 -4.11 -9.63
N LEU A 78 -0.63 -2.89 -9.09
CA LEU A 78 -0.19 -2.67 -7.71
C LEU A 78 -1.07 -3.44 -6.73
N GLU A 79 -2.37 -3.37 -6.90
CA GLU A 79 -3.31 -4.10 -6.05
C GLU A 79 -3.09 -5.61 -6.12
N ARG A 80 -2.85 -6.13 -7.33
CA ARG A 80 -2.58 -7.54 -7.53
C ARG A 80 -1.35 -7.99 -6.75
N VAL A 81 -0.27 -7.20 -6.83
CA VAL A 81 0.96 -7.52 -6.11
C VAL A 81 0.73 -7.44 -4.60
N MET A 82 0.00 -6.44 -4.15
CA MET A 82 -0.31 -6.30 -2.72
C MET A 82 -1.09 -7.49 -2.18
N LYS A 83 -2.05 -7.99 -2.97
CA LYS A 83 -2.86 -9.13 -2.55
C LYS A 83 -2.08 -10.43 -2.43
N ILE A 84 -1.03 -10.60 -3.22
CA ILE A 84 -0.21 -11.81 -3.17
C ILE A 84 1.03 -11.64 -2.28
N THR A 85 1.26 -10.45 -1.76
CA THR A 85 2.42 -10.19 -0.90
C THR A 85 2.10 -10.62 0.52
N GLU A 86 2.93 -11.52 1.04
CA GLU A 86 2.81 -11.94 2.43
C GLU A 86 3.06 -10.76 3.35
N GLY A 87 2.22 -10.60 4.36
CA GLY A 87 2.32 -9.48 5.30
C GLY A 87 1.35 -8.35 5.02
N VAL A 88 0.76 -8.30 3.82
CA VAL A 88 -0.31 -7.33 3.54
C VAL A 88 -1.63 -8.00 3.90
N MET A 89 -2.30 -7.44 4.89
CA MET A 89 -3.55 -8.00 5.39
C MET A 89 -4.72 -7.62 4.49
N ARG A 90 -4.72 -6.37 4.01
CA ARG A 90 -5.82 -5.87 3.21
C ARG A 90 -5.37 -4.68 2.38
N CYS A 91 -5.97 -4.53 1.22
CA CYS A 91 -5.75 -3.42 0.30
C CYS A 91 -7.11 -2.82 -0.05
N LEU A 92 -7.24 -1.52 0.12
CA LEU A 92 -8.50 -0.81 -0.09
C LEU A 92 -8.42 0.23 -1.20
#